data_2e71abe42469d50202ebe6b35162f28f
#
_entry.id   2e71abe42469d50202ebe6b35162f28f
#
_cell.length_a   1.000
_cell.length_b   1.000
_cell.length_c   1.000
_cell.angle_alpha   90.00
_cell.angle_beta   90.00
_cell.angle_gamma   90.00
#
_symmetry.space_group_name_H-M   'P 1'
#
loop_
_entity.id
_entity.type
_entity.pdbx_description
1 polymer ?
#
loop_
_entity_poly.entity_id
_entity_poly.type
_entity_poly.pdbx_seq_one_letter_code
_entity_poly.pdbx_strand_id
1 'polypeptide(L)'
;MNLKNLDCQSLEDFSEPLSTMQAAAKTICLGLKGDQAAWEKGASALGAMPLPPSDCWSVAAYEVLGKVAAVRRQKPDALVELAPRPGTACPPELQGLEDDEGSPPFLVCPGHAIVLVGNVTGLPAGTVRSVKVGTTTAPVQQRQSSTNNDYPLEFYFLAPPLSAGDPTTANVSIADADWVVRGTASFEYAADQSTCPPTPGAVP
;
A
#
# COMPACT_ATOMS: atom_id res chain seq x y z
N MET A 1 6.00 -2.90 8.36
CA MET A 1 6.23 -3.45 9.71
C MET A 1 7.38 -4.43 9.66
N ASN A 2 8.55 -4.07 10.18
CA ASN A 2 9.77 -4.88 9.99
C ASN A 2 10.01 -5.84 11.17
N LEU A 3 9.01 -6.68 11.48
CA LEU A 3 9.16 -7.74 12.48
C LEU A 3 10.14 -8.85 12.06
N LYS A 4 10.54 -8.85 10.78
CA LYS A 4 11.41 -9.89 10.20
C LYS A 4 12.76 -10.00 10.90
N ASN A 5 13.33 -8.88 11.33
CA ASN A 5 14.63 -8.82 11.97
C ASN A 5 14.54 -8.54 13.48
N LEU A 6 13.33 -8.61 14.07
CA LEU A 6 13.07 -8.17 15.43
C LEU A 6 13.62 -6.76 15.70
N ASP A 7 13.57 -5.89 14.69
CA ASP A 7 13.91 -4.49 14.83
C ASP A 7 12.75 -3.75 15.48
N CYS A 8 12.73 -3.82 16.81
CA CYS A 8 11.67 -3.21 17.61
C CYS A 8 11.81 -1.68 17.67
N GLN A 9 12.98 -1.14 17.29
CA GLN A 9 13.23 0.30 17.31
C GLN A 9 12.66 1.00 16.08
N SER A 10 12.64 0.35 14.93
CA SER A 10 11.98 0.92 13.73
C SER A 10 10.49 1.20 13.93
N LEU A 11 9.90 0.77 15.04
CA LEU A 11 8.54 1.13 15.46
C LEU A 11 8.50 2.43 16.30
N GLU A 12 9.66 3.01 16.64
CA GLU A 12 9.76 4.26 17.42
C GLU A 12 9.85 5.52 16.54
N ASP A 13 10.22 5.37 15.27
CA ASP A 13 10.49 6.50 14.36
C ASP A 13 9.24 7.17 13.81
N PHE A 14 8.04 6.75 14.23
CA PHE A 14 6.82 7.44 13.89
C PHE A 14 6.65 8.68 14.79
N SER A 15 6.60 9.83 14.16
CA SER A 15 6.40 11.16 14.80
C SER A 15 5.02 11.34 15.44
N GLU A 16 4.10 10.39 15.27
CA GLU A 16 2.76 10.38 15.86
C GLU A 16 2.65 9.32 16.97
N PRO A 17 1.76 9.52 17.95
CA PRO A 17 1.55 8.50 18.99
C PRO A 17 1.15 7.18 18.34
N LEU A 18 1.90 6.13 18.68
CA LEU A 18 1.66 4.77 18.18
C LEU A 18 0.20 4.37 18.41
N SER A 19 -0.45 3.83 17.37
CA SER A 19 -1.75 3.19 17.54
C SER A 19 -1.64 2.06 18.58
N THR A 20 -2.76 1.70 19.21
CA THR A 20 -2.80 0.61 20.19
C THR A 20 -2.18 -0.69 19.63
N MET A 21 -2.40 -0.97 18.35
CA MET A 21 -1.81 -2.13 17.66
C MET A 21 -0.29 -2.04 17.53
N GLN A 22 0.22 -0.88 17.13
CA GLN A 22 1.66 -0.66 17.01
C GLN A 22 2.36 -0.73 18.37
N ALA A 23 1.74 -0.17 19.41
CA ALA A 23 2.25 -0.26 20.78
C ALA A 23 2.30 -1.71 21.30
N ALA A 24 1.27 -2.51 21.02
CA ALA A 24 1.26 -3.94 21.37
C ALA A 24 2.32 -4.71 20.56
N ALA A 25 2.45 -4.43 19.26
CA ALA A 25 3.48 -5.07 18.43
C ALA A 25 4.90 -4.76 18.92
N LYS A 26 5.17 -3.51 19.28
CA LYS A 26 6.47 -3.11 19.86
C LYS A 26 6.77 -3.87 21.15
N THR A 27 5.85 -3.90 22.10
CA THR A 27 6.05 -4.59 23.37
C THR A 27 6.18 -6.11 23.19
N ILE A 28 5.43 -6.74 22.30
CA ILE A 28 5.59 -8.16 21.93
C ILE A 28 6.96 -8.39 21.29
N CYS A 29 7.40 -7.51 20.39
CA CYS A 29 8.72 -7.58 19.77
C CYS A 29 9.86 -7.55 20.83
N LEU A 30 9.81 -6.63 21.80
CA LEU A 30 10.77 -6.58 22.90
C LEU A 30 10.72 -7.85 23.77
N GLY A 31 9.52 -8.37 24.01
CA GLY A 31 9.32 -9.63 24.72
C GLY A 31 9.94 -10.83 23.99
N LEU A 32 9.92 -10.86 22.67
CA LEU A 32 10.59 -11.89 21.86
C LEU A 32 12.13 -11.80 21.96
N LYS A 33 12.67 -10.62 22.30
CA LYS A 33 14.11 -10.40 22.57
C LYS A 33 14.49 -10.73 24.01
N GLY A 34 13.56 -11.19 24.84
CA GLY A 34 13.83 -11.62 26.22
C GLY A 34 13.35 -10.66 27.30
N ASP A 35 12.71 -9.53 26.96
CA ASP A 35 12.10 -8.65 27.95
C ASP A 35 10.74 -9.23 28.39
N GLN A 36 10.74 -9.92 29.52
CA GLN A 36 9.56 -10.60 30.07
C GLN A 36 8.45 -9.60 30.46
N ALA A 37 8.82 -8.43 31.00
CA ALA A 37 7.84 -7.40 31.39
C ALA A 37 7.15 -6.80 30.14
N ALA A 38 7.92 -6.55 29.08
CA ALA A 38 7.36 -6.12 27.80
C ALA A 38 6.46 -7.19 27.20
N TRP A 39 6.84 -8.48 27.29
CA TRP A 39 6.01 -9.58 26.85
C TRP A 39 4.63 -9.60 27.54
N GLU A 40 4.60 -9.56 28.86
CA GLU A 40 3.37 -9.59 29.65
C GLU A 40 2.47 -8.39 29.33
N LYS A 41 3.05 -7.20 29.22
CA LYS A 41 2.35 -5.98 28.82
C LYS A 41 1.75 -6.10 27.42
N GLY A 42 2.55 -6.57 26.45
CA GLY A 42 2.10 -6.71 25.07
C GLY A 42 1.01 -7.77 24.89
N ALA A 43 1.15 -8.92 25.54
CA ALA A 43 0.17 -9.99 25.51
C ALA A 43 -1.16 -9.59 26.16
N SER A 44 -1.08 -8.86 27.27
CA SER A 44 -2.27 -8.29 27.94
C SER A 44 -2.97 -7.25 27.07
N ALA A 45 -2.21 -6.32 26.48
CA ALA A 45 -2.75 -5.31 25.58
C ALA A 45 -3.43 -5.92 24.34
N LEU A 46 -2.81 -6.95 23.74
CA LEU A 46 -3.40 -7.66 22.61
C LEU A 46 -4.71 -8.36 22.98
N GLY A 47 -4.76 -8.98 24.17
CA GLY A 47 -5.97 -9.66 24.65
C GLY A 47 -7.13 -8.71 25.02
N ALA A 48 -6.80 -7.47 25.36
CA ALA A 48 -7.78 -6.43 25.69
C ALA A 48 -8.23 -5.59 24.49
N MET A 49 -7.63 -5.81 23.30
CA MET A 49 -8.04 -5.06 22.12
C MET A 49 -9.48 -5.36 21.74
N PRO A 50 -10.29 -4.32 21.50
CA PRO A 50 -11.57 -4.53 20.82
C PRO A 50 -11.32 -5.19 19.46
N LEU A 51 -12.36 -5.78 18.88
CA LEU A 51 -12.30 -6.41 17.55
C LEU A 51 -11.42 -5.58 16.60
N PRO A 52 -10.57 -6.23 15.81
CA PRO A 52 -9.58 -5.53 15.00
C PRO A 52 -10.28 -4.49 14.13
N PRO A 53 -9.63 -3.34 13.89
CA PRO A 53 -10.13 -2.34 12.97
C PRO A 53 -10.40 -2.98 11.60
N SER A 54 -11.27 -2.37 10.83
CA SER A 54 -11.70 -2.88 9.53
C SER A 54 -10.60 -2.84 8.46
N ASP A 55 -9.50 -2.15 8.72
CA ASP A 55 -8.40 -2.10 7.75
C ASP A 55 -7.59 -3.40 7.72
N CYS A 56 -7.26 -3.81 6.52
CA CYS A 56 -6.60 -5.06 6.21
C CYS A 56 -5.26 -5.26 6.97
N TRP A 57 -4.45 -4.20 7.10
CA TRP A 57 -3.14 -4.30 7.74
C TRP A 57 -3.24 -4.53 9.24
N SER A 58 -4.16 -3.86 9.89
CA SER A 58 -4.41 -4.05 11.32
C SER A 58 -4.99 -5.43 11.63
N VAL A 59 -5.89 -5.94 10.78
CA VAL A 59 -6.39 -7.32 10.87
C VAL A 59 -5.24 -8.32 10.76
N ALA A 60 -4.40 -8.18 9.73
CA ALA A 60 -3.26 -9.06 9.52
C ALA A 60 -2.25 -8.99 10.67
N ALA A 61 -1.96 -7.79 11.19
CA ALA A 61 -1.09 -7.61 12.33
C ALA A 61 -1.65 -8.31 13.59
N TYR A 62 -2.95 -8.13 13.85
CA TYR A 62 -3.63 -8.79 14.96
C TYR A 62 -3.54 -10.31 14.89
N GLU A 63 -3.79 -10.90 13.73
CA GLU A 63 -3.68 -12.35 13.53
C GLU A 63 -2.25 -12.86 13.76
N VAL A 64 -1.24 -12.16 13.23
CA VAL A 64 0.17 -12.55 13.41
C VAL A 64 0.55 -12.48 14.89
N LEU A 65 0.24 -11.36 15.56
CA LEU A 65 0.54 -11.18 16.98
C LEU A 65 -0.20 -12.20 17.85
N GLY A 66 -1.45 -12.53 17.51
CA GLY A 66 -2.24 -13.56 18.18
C GLY A 66 -1.61 -14.96 18.07
N LYS A 67 -1.12 -15.32 16.88
CA LYS A 67 -0.39 -16.57 16.65
C LYS A 67 0.90 -16.61 17.45
N VAL A 68 1.68 -15.55 17.45
CA VAL A 68 2.90 -15.41 18.25
C VAL A 68 2.61 -15.60 19.75
N ALA A 69 1.59 -14.90 20.25
CA ALA A 69 1.17 -15.01 21.64
C ALA A 69 0.70 -16.43 22.01
N ALA A 70 -0.01 -17.10 21.11
CA ALA A 70 -0.46 -18.48 21.31
C ALA A 70 0.72 -19.47 21.39
N VAL A 71 1.67 -19.37 20.45
CA VAL A 71 2.86 -20.21 20.44
C VAL A 71 3.67 -20.04 21.74
N ARG A 72 3.91 -18.82 22.16
CA ARG A 72 4.71 -18.54 23.37
C ARG A 72 4.00 -18.96 24.66
N ARG A 73 2.67 -18.90 24.72
CA ARG A 73 1.91 -19.44 25.86
C ARG A 73 2.04 -20.96 25.96
N GLN A 74 2.06 -21.66 24.82
CA GLN A 74 2.22 -23.11 24.81
C GLN A 74 3.66 -23.56 25.05
N LYS A 75 4.61 -22.77 24.57
CA LYS A 75 6.06 -23.05 24.63
C LYS A 75 6.81 -21.77 25.02
N PRO A 76 6.93 -21.45 26.32
CA PRO A 76 7.52 -20.19 26.81
C PRO A 76 8.95 -19.94 26.31
N ASP A 77 9.72 -21.00 26.13
CA ASP A 77 11.13 -20.93 25.71
C ASP A 77 11.33 -21.06 24.20
N ALA A 78 10.25 -21.15 23.43
CA ALA A 78 10.36 -21.29 21.97
C ALA A 78 10.87 -20.00 21.32
N LEU A 79 11.90 -20.13 20.50
CA LEU A 79 12.27 -19.08 19.56
C LEU A 79 11.20 -18.99 18.49
N VAL A 80 10.56 -17.82 18.39
CA VAL A 80 9.57 -17.54 17.38
C VAL A 80 10.24 -16.79 16.24
N GLU A 81 10.35 -17.42 15.09
CA GLU A 81 10.82 -16.80 13.86
C GLU A 81 9.63 -16.45 12.97
N LEU A 82 9.59 -15.20 12.51
CA LEU A 82 8.57 -14.73 11.59
C LEU A 82 9.10 -14.84 10.15
N ALA A 83 8.65 -15.88 9.45
CA ALA A 83 8.94 -16.04 8.04
C ALA A 83 7.98 -15.16 7.19
N PRO A 84 8.51 -14.26 6.35
CA PRO A 84 7.67 -13.50 5.45
C PRO A 84 6.99 -14.42 4.43
N ARG A 85 5.67 -14.30 4.32
CA ARG A 85 4.92 -14.92 3.23
C ARG A 85 4.41 -13.82 2.30
N PRO A 86 4.69 -13.88 1.01
CA PRO A 86 4.16 -12.91 0.06
C PRO A 86 2.62 -12.93 0.04
N GLY A 87 2.00 -11.79 0.17
CA GLY A 87 0.76 -11.44 -0.49
C GLY A 87 -0.57 -12.05 -0.02
N THR A 88 -0.70 -12.67 1.17
CA THR A 88 -1.98 -13.31 1.51
C THR A 88 -2.87 -12.55 2.48
N ALA A 89 -2.30 -11.68 3.32
CA ALA A 89 -3.08 -10.97 4.33
C ALA A 89 -3.76 -9.72 3.78
N CYS A 90 -3.05 -8.98 2.93
CA CYS A 90 -3.56 -7.78 2.26
C CYS A 90 -3.20 -7.88 0.79
N PRO A 91 -4.01 -8.55 -0.02
CA PRO A 91 -3.73 -8.62 -1.44
C PRO A 91 -3.71 -7.20 -2.01
N PRO A 92 -2.72 -6.88 -2.87
CA PRO A 92 -2.69 -5.62 -3.56
C PRO A 92 -3.99 -5.41 -4.34
N GLU A 93 -4.58 -4.22 -4.20
CA GLU A 93 -5.86 -3.89 -4.82
C GLU A 93 -5.87 -2.44 -5.29
N LEU A 94 -6.26 -2.24 -6.55
CA LEU A 94 -6.56 -0.94 -7.10
C LEU A 94 -7.99 -0.57 -6.70
N GLN A 95 -8.14 0.48 -5.90
CA GLN A 95 -9.43 0.91 -5.35
C GLN A 95 -9.97 2.15 -6.06
N GLY A 96 -9.08 2.97 -6.63
CA GLY A 96 -9.45 4.21 -7.28
C GLY A 96 -8.31 4.82 -8.06
N LEU A 97 -8.57 6.00 -8.56
CA LEU A 97 -7.63 6.88 -9.24
C LEU A 97 -7.75 8.28 -8.65
N GLU A 98 -6.65 8.99 -8.56
CA GLU A 98 -6.57 10.39 -8.15
C GLU A 98 -5.77 11.18 -9.18
N ASP A 99 -6.00 12.48 -9.22
CA ASP A 99 -5.14 13.44 -9.91
C ASP A 99 -3.96 13.86 -9.01
N ASP A 100 -3.11 14.75 -9.49
CA ASP A 100 -1.98 15.29 -8.72
C ASP A 100 -2.40 16.07 -7.45
N GLU A 101 -3.67 16.45 -7.34
CA GLU A 101 -4.24 17.19 -6.20
C GLU A 101 -4.94 16.27 -5.19
N GLY A 102 -4.97 14.96 -5.45
CA GLY A 102 -5.62 13.96 -4.59
C GLY A 102 -7.14 13.91 -4.74
N SER A 103 -7.68 14.41 -5.86
CA SER A 103 -9.08 14.35 -6.20
C SER A 103 -9.35 13.27 -7.26
N PRO A 104 -10.56 12.70 -7.33
CA PRO A 104 -10.93 11.83 -8.44
C PRO A 104 -10.71 12.54 -9.77
N PRO A 105 -10.07 11.91 -10.77
CA PRO A 105 -9.76 12.57 -12.02
C PRO A 105 -11.04 12.82 -12.82
N PHE A 106 -11.41 14.07 -12.98
CA PHE A 106 -12.51 14.51 -13.83
C PHE A 106 -11.98 15.02 -15.17
N LEU A 107 -12.54 14.52 -16.28
CA LEU A 107 -12.25 14.96 -17.64
C LEU A 107 -10.75 15.01 -17.94
N VAL A 108 -10.15 13.85 -17.98
CA VAL A 108 -8.70 13.67 -18.16
C VAL A 108 -8.29 14.02 -19.59
N CYS A 109 -7.22 14.78 -19.70
CA CYS A 109 -6.55 15.02 -20.98
C CYS A 109 -5.37 14.04 -21.19
N PRO A 110 -5.03 13.69 -22.43
CA PRO A 110 -3.84 12.91 -22.72
C PRO A 110 -2.57 13.54 -22.09
N GLY A 111 -1.74 12.71 -21.49
CA GLY A 111 -0.53 13.15 -20.81
C GLY A 111 -0.74 13.64 -19.36
N HIS A 112 -1.97 13.72 -18.87
CA HIS A 112 -2.21 13.96 -17.44
C HIS A 112 -1.67 12.80 -16.60
N ALA A 113 -1.05 13.13 -15.49
CA ALA A 113 -0.63 12.15 -14.50
C ALA A 113 -1.85 11.68 -13.70
N ILE A 114 -1.99 10.36 -13.57
CA ILE A 114 -3.06 9.71 -12.79
C ILE A 114 -2.42 8.81 -11.76
N VAL A 115 -2.74 9.05 -10.50
CA VAL A 115 -2.23 8.30 -9.34
C VAL A 115 -3.10 7.07 -9.10
N LEU A 116 -2.46 5.93 -8.88
CA LEU A 116 -3.12 4.69 -8.50
C LEU A 116 -3.41 4.69 -7.00
N VAL A 117 -4.67 4.54 -6.62
CA VAL A 117 -5.13 4.55 -5.23
C VAL A 117 -5.50 3.14 -4.77
N GLY A 118 -5.14 2.83 -3.56
CA GLY A 118 -5.43 1.56 -2.92
C GLY A 118 -4.20 0.93 -2.29
N ASN A 119 -4.24 -0.38 -2.08
CA ASN A 119 -3.12 -1.12 -1.47
C ASN A 119 -1.88 -1.20 -2.38
N VAL A 120 -1.98 -0.74 -3.63
CA VAL A 120 -0.85 -0.72 -4.56
C VAL A 120 0.19 0.33 -4.19
N THR A 121 -0.21 1.43 -3.57
CA THR A 121 0.68 2.55 -3.22
C THR A 121 1.70 2.19 -2.13
N GLY A 122 1.46 1.14 -1.37
CA GLY A 122 2.40 0.64 -0.35
C GLY A 122 3.39 -0.41 -0.85
N LEU A 123 3.42 -0.71 -2.15
CA LEU A 123 4.32 -1.70 -2.72
C LEU A 123 5.75 -1.13 -2.89
N PRO A 124 6.79 -1.99 -2.80
CA PRO A 124 8.15 -1.57 -3.07
C PRO A 124 8.35 -1.04 -4.50
N ALA A 125 9.35 -0.19 -4.68
CA ALA A 125 9.72 0.36 -5.97
C ALA A 125 9.89 -0.73 -7.04
N GLY A 126 9.40 -0.48 -8.26
CA GLY A 126 9.53 -1.37 -9.40
C GLY A 126 8.59 -2.56 -9.43
N THR A 127 7.72 -2.72 -8.42
CA THR A 127 6.80 -3.87 -8.35
C THR A 127 5.59 -3.76 -9.28
N VAL A 128 5.17 -2.54 -9.62
CA VAL A 128 4.13 -2.27 -10.63
C VAL A 128 4.80 -1.59 -11.82
N ARG A 129 4.76 -2.19 -12.99
CA ARG A 129 5.46 -1.73 -14.20
C ARG A 129 4.56 -1.12 -15.25
N SER A 130 3.34 -1.60 -15.36
CA SER A 130 2.39 -1.06 -16.34
C SER A 130 0.94 -1.26 -15.95
N VAL A 131 0.09 -0.37 -16.47
CA VAL A 131 -1.37 -0.45 -16.41
C VAL A 131 -1.94 -0.65 -17.80
N LYS A 132 -3.10 -1.28 -17.86
CA LYS A 132 -3.94 -1.34 -19.04
C LYS A 132 -5.00 -0.25 -18.91
N VAL A 133 -5.06 0.65 -19.89
CA VAL A 133 -6.04 1.74 -20.00
C VAL A 133 -6.87 1.47 -21.24
N GLY A 134 -8.10 0.99 -21.07
CA GLY A 134 -8.88 0.46 -22.16
C GLY A 134 -8.13 -0.66 -22.90
N THR A 135 -7.75 -0.42 -24.15
CA THR A 135 -6.97 -1.35 -24.99
C THR A 135 -5.46 -1.06 -24.95
N THR A 136 -5.04 0.09 -24.45
CA THR A 136 -3.64 0.56 -24.46
C THR A 136 -2.92 0.17 -23.17
N THR A 137 -1.63 -0.16 -23.26
CA THR A 137 -0.77 -0.36 -22.10
C THR A 137 0.08 0.88 -21.89
N ALA A 138 0.04 1.44 -20.66
CA ALA A 138 0.83 2.59 -20.27
C ALA A 138 1.87 2.18 -19.20
N PRO A 139 3.12 2.66 -19.29
CA PRO A 139 4.11 2.41 -18.26
C PRO A 139 3.77 3.14 -16.97
N VAL A 140 4.01 2.50 -15.84
CA VAL A 140 3.87 3.11 -14.52
C VAL A 140 5.18 3.75 -14.13
N GLN A 141 5.08 4.96 -13.62
CA GLN A 141 6.16 5.71 -13.02
C GLN A 141 5.99 5.75 -11.51
N GLN A 142 7.06 6.05 -10.79
CA GLN A 142 7.04 6.09 -9.35
C GLN A 142 7.48 7.46 -8.87
N ARG A 143 6.68 8.03 -7.99
CA ARG A 143 6.99 9.29 -7.32
C ARG A 143 7.49 8.98 -5.92
N GLN A 144 8.72 9.35 -5.60
CA GLN A 144 9.16 9.43 -4.22
C GLN A 144 8.61 10.71 -3.63
N SER A 145 7.89 10.62 -2.52
CA SER A 145 7.55 11.80 -1.74
C SER A 145 8.84 12.46 -1.26
N SER A 146 9.00 13.74 -1.57
CA SER A 146 10.24 14.51 -1.39
C SER A 146 10.59 14.84 0.06
N THR A 147 9.80 14.41 1.04
CA THR A 147 9.92 14.95 2.40
C THR A 147 10.30 13.95 3.49
N ASN A 148 10.18 12.64 3.26
CA ASN A 148 10.70 11.63 4.19
C ASN A 148 10.77 10.27 3.48
N ASN A 149 11.82 9.50 3.72
CA ASN A 149 12.02 8.14 3.20
C ASN A 149 10.96 7.11 3.69
N ASP A 150 9.99 7.53 4.48
CA ASP A 150 9.02 6.67 5.16
C ASP A 150 7.63 6.66 4.54
N TYR A 151 7.37 7.48 3.51
CA TYR A 151 6.08 7.49 2.85
C TYR A 151 6.00 6.46 1.72
N PRO A 152 4.83 5.82 1.56
CA PRO A 152 4.63 4.87 0.48
C PRO A 152 4.91 5.53 -0.86
N LEU A 153 5.59 4.80 -1.72
CA LEU A 153 5.79 5.21 -3.11
C LEU A 153 4.44 5.33 -3.79
N GLU A 154 4.21 6.46 -4.42
CA GLU A 154 3.04 6.64 -5.28
C GLU A 154 3.36 6.08 -6.65
N PHE A 155 2.45 5.28 -7.16
CA PHE A 155 2.48 4.81 -8.54
C PHE A 155 1.54 5.67 -9.37
N TYR A 156 2.04 6.18 -10.49
CA TYR A 156 1.24 6.96 -11.42
C TYR A 156 1.56 6.59 -12.86
N PHE A 157 0.65 6.89 -13.76
CA PHE A 157 0.85 6.75 -15.20
C PHE A 157 0.37 8.01 -15.91
N LEU A 158 0.88 8.24 -17.10
CA LEU A 158 0.36 9.31 -17.96
C LEU A 158 -0.79 8.75 -18.79
N ALA A 159 -1.94 9.46 -18.78
CA ALA A 159 -3.08 9.07 -19.59
C ALA A 159 -2.67 8.97 -21.07
N PRO A 160 -2.83 7.79 -21.69
CA PRO A 160 -2.48 7.65 -23.11
C PRO A 160 -3.42 8.50 -23.99
N PRO A 161 -3.01 8.81 -25.23
CA PRO A 161 -3.91 9.46 -26.18
C PRO A 161 -5.12 8.57 -26.48
N LEU A 162 -6.30 9.19 -26.57
CA LEU A 162 -7.50 8.51 -26.99
C LEU A 162 -7.45 8.24 -28.51
N SER A 163 -7.62 7.01 -28.91
CA SER A 163 -7.67 6.66 -30.34
C SER A 163 -9.07 6.97 -30.92
N ALA A 164 -9.12 7.23 -32.22
CA ALA A 164 -10.39 7.49 -32.90
C ALA A 164 -11.30 6.26 -32.80
N GLY A 165 -12.47 6.43 -32.21
CA GLY A 165 -13.47 5.37 -32.00
C GLY A 165 -13.37 4.67 -30.64
N ASP A 166 -12.38 4.98 -29.81
CA ASP A 166 -12.34 4.49 -28.44
C ASP A 166 -13.42 5.19 -27.57
N PRO A 167 -13.98 4.51 -26.58
CA PRO A 167 -14.91 5.13 -25.65
C PRO A 167 -14.18 6.19 -24.80
N THR A 168 -14.88 7.28 -24.50
CA THR A 168 -14.35 8.34 -23.61
C THR A 168 -14.11 7.85 -22.20
N THR A 169 -14.88 6.85 -21.72
CA THR A 169 -14.64 6.21 -20.43
C THR A 169 -13.57 5.13 -20.58
N ALA A 170 -12.46 5.29 -19.89
CA ALA A 170 -11.36 4.33 -19.89
C ALA A 170 -11.33 3.54 -18.58
N ASN A 171 -11.37 2.20 -18.69
CA ASN A 171 -11.12 1.31 -17.55
C ASN A 171 -9.63 1.12 -17.39
N VAL A 172 -9.17 1.18 -16.13
CA VAL A 172 -7.78 0.99 -15.74
C VAL A 172 -7.66 -0.27 -14.90
N SER A 173 -6.69 -1.10 -15.24
CA SER A 173 -6.30 -2.27 -14.45
C SER A 173 -4.77 -2.42 -14.48
N ILE A 174 -4.22 -3.11 -13.50
CA ILE A 174 -2.79 -3.41 -13.48
C ILE A 174 -2.50 -4.49 -14.53
N ALA A 175 -1.58 -4.19 -15.46
CA ALA A 175 -1.22 -5.11 -16.55
C ALA A 175 0.02 -5.94 -16.23
N ASP A 176 1.02 -5.33 -15.58
CA ASP A 176 2.28 -5.99 -15.21
C ASP A 176 2.71 -5.55 -13.81
N ALA A 177 2.80 -6.52 -12.92
CA ALA A 177 3.27 -6.36 -11.55
C ALA A 177 3.88 -7.67 -11.03
N ASP A 178 4.72 -7.58 -9.99
CA ASP A 178 5.31 -8.75 -9.34
C ASP A 178 4.27 -9.58 -8.57
N TRP A 179 3.12 -8.96 -8.27
CA TRP A 179 1.99 -9.61 -7.61
C TRP A 179 0.69 -9.39 -8.39
N VAL A 180 -0.24 -10.29 -8.21
CA VAL A 180 -1.58 -10.12 -8.77
C VAL A 180 -2.28 -8.99 -8.01
N VAL A 181 -2.41 -7.84 -8.66
CA VAL A 181 -3.17 -6.69 -8.16
C VAL A 181 -4.60 -6.83 -8.67
N ARG A 182 -5.56 -6.81 -7.75
CA ARG A 182 -6.99 -6.91 -8.06
C ARG A 182 -7.60 -5.52 -8.24
N GLY A 183 -8.82 -5.52 -8.76
CA GLY A 183 -9.60 -4.30 -8.92
C GLY A 183 -9.38 -3.61 -10.25
N THR A 184 -10.34 -2.75 -10.56
CA THR A 184 -10.34 -1.87 -11.72
C THR A 184 -10.90 -0.52 -11.28
N ALA A 185 -10.40 0.53 -11.89
CA ALA A 185 -10.93 1.88 -11.73
C ALA A 185 -11.19 2.48 -13.11
N SER A 186 -11.86 3.61 -13.19
CA SER A 186 -12.13 4.25 -14.47
C SER A 186 -12.03 5.77 -14.34
N PHE A 187 -11.76 6.41 -15.47
CA PHE A 187 -11.82 7.85 -15.62
C PHE A 187 -12.47 8.20 -16.97
N GLU A 188 -12.84 9.47 -17.13
CA GLU A 188 -13.39 9.96 -18.39
C GLU A 188 -12.40 10.91 -19.06
N TYR A 189 -12.16 10.70 -20.35
CA TYR A 189 -11.46 11.67 -21.17
C TYR A 189 -12.33 12.88 -21.45
N ALA A 190 -11.73 14.07 -21.53
CA ALA A 190 -12.38 15.27 -22.03
C ALA A 190 -12.96 14.98 -23.43
N ALA A 191 -14.25 15.25 -23.62
CA ALA A 191 -14.93 15.00 -24.91
C ALA A 191 -14.32 15.84 -26.04
N ASP A 192 -13.89 17.07 -25.73
CA ASP A 192 -13.18 17.94 -26.65
C ASP A 192 -11.70 18.05 -26.20
N GLN A 193 -10.86 17.28 -26.83
CA GLN A 193 -9.43 17.31 -26.55
C GLN A 193 -8.73 18.61 -27.00
N SER A 194 -9.42 19.43 -27.80
CA SER A 194 -8.87 20.76 -28.18
C SER A 194 -8.83 21.74 -27.00
N THR A 195 -9.62 21.46 -25.96
CA THR A 195 -9.62 22.23 -24.71
C THR A 195 -8.51 21.79 -23.74
N CYS A 196 -7.85 20.68 -24.05
CA CYS A 196 -6.76 20.17 -23.25
C CYS A 196 -5.53 21.06 -23.36
N PRO A 197 -4.83 21.35 -22.23
CA PRO A 197 -3.55 22.00 -22.30
C PRO A 197 -2.59 21.18 -23.16
N PRO A 198 -1.68 21.81 -23.91
CA PRO A 198 -0.68 21.08 -24.65
C PRO A 198 0.09 20.19 -23.67
N THR A 199 0.20 18.91 -23.97
CA THR A 199 1.00 17.96 -23.16
C THR A 199 2.33 18.62 -22.86
N PRO A 200 2.75 18.75 -21.58
CA PRO A 200 4.05 19.34 -21.25
C PRO A 200 5.10 18.59 -22.05
N GLY A 201 5.77 19.27 -22.95
CA GLY A 201 6.40 18.68 -24.11
C GLY A 201 7.31 17.52 -23.73
N ALA A 202 7.29 16.50 -24.55
CA ALA A 202 8.48 15.77 -24.85
C ALA A 202 9.54 16.85 -25.18
N VAL A 203 10.42 17.12 -24.22
CA VAL A 203 11.59 17.98 -24.45
C VAL A 203 12.38 17.30 -25.55
N PRO A 204 12.69 18.01 -26.63
CA PRO A 204 13.42 17.46 -27.76
C PRO A 204 14.81 16.98 -27.37
#